data_d64da9dd0506c54fc2972866593716b8
#
_entry.id   d64da9dd0506c54fc2972866593716b8
#
_cell.length_a   1.000
_cell.length_b   1.000
_cell.length_c   1.000
_cell.angle_alpha   90.00
_cell.angle_beta   90.00
_cell.angle_gamma   90.00
#
_symmetry.space_group_name_H-M   'P 1'
#
loop_
_entity.id
_entity.type
_entity.pdbx_description
1 polymer ?
#
loop_
_entity_poly.entity_id
_entity_poly.type
_entity_poly.pdbx_seq_one_letter_code
_entity_poly.pdbx_strand_id
1 'polypeptide(L)'
;MRSLRMKMVMIMVILILALMLTTGAFLMSGVGNFYVSQFYEQMEETFTPEFIVQLQRLSEEDNAPAQMKALLMAQAGLGIDITGRNVYILDQTGSVLDSSNQKTSVSMTQNILSAMNGEVGQSSAITNNYMDLAVPVDAASGSYIAYIRDNRATVDALTSELLSIILRALVLGLVICVILSFLLSQILIT
;
A
#
# COMPACT_ATOMS: atom_id res chain seq x y z
N MET A 1 38.93 -2.34 35.67
CA MET A 1 39.08 -2.92 34.31
C MET A 1 37.81 -3.74 33.99
N ARG A 2 36.91 -3.24 33.15
CA ARG A 2 35.80 -4.07 32.67
C ARG A 2 36.42 -5.20 31.88
N SER A 3 36.13 -6.45 32.31
CA SER A 3 36.81 -7.63 31.80
C SER A 3 36.63 -7.71 30.27
N LEU A 4 37.64 -8.22 29.57
CA LEU A 4 37.62 -8.48 28.11
C LEU A 4 36.32 -9.15 27.67
N ARG A 5 35.73 -9.99 28.53
CA ARG A 5 34.44 -10.66 28.38
C ARG A 5 33.28 -9.69 28.17
N MET A 6 33.18 -8.65 28.99
CA MET A 6 32.10 -7.66 28.90
C MET A 6 32.16 -6.87 27.58
N LYS A 7 33.39 -6.62 27.08
CA LYS A 7 33.60 -5.98 25.78
C LYS A 7 33.12 -6.88 24.62
N MET A 8 33.46 -8.16 24.65
CA MET A 8 33.03 -9.14 23.63
C MET A 8 31.51 -9.30 23.62
N VAL A 9 30.86 -9.42 24.79
CA VAL A 9 29.40 -9.48 24.89
C VAL A 9 28.76 -8.23 24.32
N MET A 10 29.25 -7.04 24.67
CA MET A 10 28.72 -5.78 24.12
C MET A 10 28.84 -5.70 22.58
N ILE A 11 29.99 -6.12 22.04
CA ILE A 11 30.20 -6.11 20.59
C ILE A 11 29.21 -7.06 19.91
N MET A 12 29.02 -8.28 20.43
CA MET A 12 28.06 -9.23 19.87
C MET A 12 26.61 -8.73 19.93
N VAL A 13 26.20 -8.12 21.06
CA VAL A 13 24.87 -7.54 21.22
C VAL A 13 24.66 -6.40 20.23
N ILE A 14 25.62 -5.48 20.09
CA ILE A 14 25.53 -4.39 19.12
C ILE A 14 25.44 -4.90 17.69
N LEU A 15 26.19 -5.92 17.34
CA LEU A 15 26.19 -6.53 15.99
C LEU A 15 24.84 -7.18 15.68
N ILE A 16 24.26 -7.93 16.63
CA ILE A 16 22.93 -8.55 16.46
C ILE A 16 21.85 -7.45 16.32
N LEU A 17 21.90 -6.41 17.15
CA LEU A 17 20.98 -5.28 17.08
C LEU A 17 21.07 -4.58 15.71
N ALA A 18 22.29 -4.28 15.25
CA ALA A 18 22.50 -3.65 13.96
C ALA A 18 21.95 -4.50 12.81
N LEU A 19 22.25 -5.81 12.83
CA LEU A 19 21.74 -6.75 11.81
C LEU A 19 20.21 -6.79 11.80
N MET A 20 19.58 -6.92 12.97
CA MET A 20 18.11 -7.01 13.06
C MET A 20 17.43 -5.70 12.66
N LEU A 21 17.96 -4.55 13.04
CA LEU A 21 17.45 -3.25 12.62
C LEU A 21 17.56 -3.06 11.10
N THR A 22 18.68 -3.44 10.51
CA THR A 22 18.90 -3.35 9.06
C THR A 22 17.94 -4.27 8.31
N THR A 23 17.84 -5.54 8.73
CA THR A 23 16.93 -6.52 8.11
C THR A 23 15.48 -6.09 8.28
N GLY A 24 15.09 -5.59 9.46
CA GLY A 24 13.75 -5.11 9.72
C GLY A 24 13.38 -3.92 8.84
N ALA A 25 14.24 -2.93 8.72
CA ALA A 25 14.02 -1.77 7.84
C ALA A 25 13.89 -2.18 6.37
N PHE A 26 14.71 -3.15 5.93
CA PHE A 26 14.66 -3.66 4.56
C PHE A 26 13.35 -4.41 4.27
N LEU A 27 12.90 -5.25 5.19
CA LEU A 27 11.62 -5.97 5.07
C LEU A 27 10.42 -5.01 5.04
N MET A 28 10.39 -4.03 5.93
CA MET A 28 9.30 -3.04 5.97
C MET A 28 9.22 -2.23 4.68
N SER A 29 10.36 -1.78 4.15
CA SER A 29 10.43 -1.09 2.87
C SER A 29 10.00 -2.00 1.71
N GLY A 30 10.44 -3.26 1.72
CA GLY A 30 10.10 -4.25 0.71
C GLY A 30 8.60 -4.54 0.64
N VAL A 31 7.94 -4.69 1.79
CA VAL A 31 6.49 -4.90 1.88
C VAL A 31 5.73 -3.69 1.31
N GLY A 32 6.09 -2.47 1.70
CA GLY A 32 5.46 -1.26 1.18
C GLY A 32 5.57 -1.15 -0.35
N ASN A 33 6.77 -1.36 -0.89
CA ASN A 33 7.01 -1.32 -2.33
C ASN A 33 6.25 -2.42 -3.08
N PHE A 34 6.22 -3.64 -2.53
CA PHE A 34 5.50 -4.76 -3.13
C PHE A 34 4.00 -4.45 -3.27
N TYR A 35 3.35 -3.94 -2.22
CA TYR A 35 1.92 -3.61 -2.26
C TYR A 35 1.61 -2.46 -3.21
N VAL A 36 2.45 -1.44 -3.27
CA VAL A 36 2.30 -0.34 -4.24
C VAL A 36 2.41 -0.88 -5.67
N SER A 37 3.43 -1.70 -5.95
CA SER A 37 3.61 -2.31 -7.27
C SER A 37 2.43 -3.21 -7.64
N GLN A 38 2.00 -4.06 -6.71
CA GLN A 38 0.86 -4.97 -6.91
C GLN A 38 -0.45 -4.22 -7.16
N PHE A 39 -0.68 -3.09 -6.46
CA PHE A 39 -1.85 -2.25 -6.71
C PHE A 39 -1.90 -1.76 -8.15
N TYR A 40 -0.81 -1.16 -8.65
CA TYR A 40 -0.79 -0.64 -10.02
C TYR A 40 -0.81 -1.74 -11.08
N GLU A 41 -0.16 -2.86 -10.86
CA GLU A 41 -0.23 -4.03 -11.74
C GLU A 41 -1.68 -4.55 -11.87
N GLN A 42 -2.40 -4.70 -10.75
CA GLN A 42 -3.82 -5.05 -10.77
C GLN A 42 -4.68 -4.03 -11.52
N MET A 43 -4.40 -2.74 -11.35
CA MET A 43 -5.11 -1.68 -12.06
C MET A 43 -4.86 -1.76 -13.57
N GLU A 44 -3.60 -1.92 -13.99
CA GLU A 44 -3.21 -2.02 -15.40
C GLU A 44 -3.83 -3.26 -16.06
N GLU A 45 -3.83 -4.41 -15.39
CA GLU A 45 -4.48 -5.64 -15.87
C GLU A 45 -6.00 -5.50 -16.01
N THR A 46 -6.64 -4.67 -15.19
CA THR A 46 -8.10 -4.52 -15.19
C THR A 46 -8.56 -3.42 -16.15
N PHE A 47 -7.88 -2.28 -16.20
CA PHE A 47 -8.21 -1.17 -17.08
C PHE A 47 -7.67 -1.37 -18.52
N THR A 48 -8.03 -2.51 -19.11
CA THR A 48 -7.72 -2.77 -20.51
C THR A 48 -8.48 -1.81 -21.44
N PRO A 49 -8.03 -1.63 -22.70
CA PRO A 49 -8.76 -0.81 -23.67
C PRO A 49 -10.22 -1.24 -23.83
N GLU A 50 -10.49 -2.54 -23.79
CA GLU A 50 -11.84 -3.09 -23.90
C GLU A 50 -12.72 -2.72 -22.71
N PHE A 51 -12.15 -2.72 -21.51
CA PHE A 51 -12.86 -2.33 -20.29
C PHE A 51 -13.16 -0.83 -20.28
N ILE A 52 -12.21 0.00 -20.74
CA ILE A 52 -12.42 1.45 -20.90
C ILE A 52 -13.56 1.71 -21.88
N VAL A 53 -13.62 1.01 -23.01
CA VAL A 53 -14.73 1.11 -23.97
C VAL A 53 -16.08 0.73 -23.35
N GLN A 54 -16.10 -0.25 -22.45
CA GLN A 54 -17.34 -0.60 -21.71
C GLN A 54 -17.77 0.56 -20.77
N LEU A 55 -16.83 1.17 -20.06
CA LEU A 55 -17.11 2.34 -19.22
C LEU A 55 -17.62 3.51 -20.05
N GLN A 56 -17.03 3.76 -21.23
CA GLN A 56 -17.48 4.80 -22.16
C GLN A 56 -18.90 4.58 -22.67
N ARG A 57 -19.30 3.34 -22.95
CA ARG A 57 -20.70 3.02 -23.32
C ARG A 57 -21.67 3.33 -22.19
N LEU A 58 -21.33 2.91 -20.96
CA LEU A 58 -22.17 3.18 -19.80
C LEU A 58 -22.29 4.67 -19.46
N SER A 59 -21.26 5.47 -19.81
CA SER A 59 -21.28 6.91 -19.57
C SER A 59 -22.27 7.67 -20.46
N GLU A 60 -22.76 7.05 -21.53
CA GLU A 60 -23.79 7.60 -22.42
C GLU A 60 -25.22 7.21 -22.02
N GLU A 61 -25.39 6.32 -21.04
CA GLU A 61 -26.69 5.84 -20.60
C GLU A 61 -27.28 6.68 -19.47
N ASP A 62 -28.61 6.56 -19.29
CA ASP A 62 -29.30 7.16 -18.16
C ASP A 62 -28.71 6.62 -16.84
N ASN A 63 -28.45 7.50 -15.87
CA ASN A 63 -27.84 7.16 -14.59
C ASN A 63 -26.41 6.56 -14.72
N ALA A 64 -25.63 7.07 -15.64
CA ALA A 64 -24.25 6.66 -15.94
C ALA A 64 -23.36 6.47 -14.69
N PRO A 65 -23.29 7.39 -13.70
CA PRO A 65 -22.43 7.20 -12.54
C PRO A 65 -22.70 5.93 -11.74
N ALA A 66 -23.97 5.58 -11.54
CA ALA A 66 -24.36 4.39 -10.80
C ALA A 66 -24.03 3.09 -11.58
N GLN A 67 -24.23 3.09 -12.90
CA GLN A 67 -23.90 1.96 -13.75
C GLN A 67 -22.40 1.73 -13.85
N MET A 68 -21.63 2.78 -14.04
CA MET A 68 -20.16 2.73 -14.05
C MET A 68 -19.61 2.22 -12.72
N LYS A 69 -20.14 2.74 -11.60
CA LYS A 69 -19.78 2.25 -10.27
C LYS A 69 -20.09 0.76 -10.11
N ALA A 70 -21.27 0.32 -10.52
CA ALA A 70 -21.69 -1.09 -10.43
C ALA A 70 -20.76 -2.00 -11.25
N LEU A 71 -20.39 -1.58 -12.46
CA LEU A 71 -19.44 -2.31 -13.30
C LEU A 71 -18.06 -2.41 -12.62
N LEU A 72 -17.54 -1.31 -12.09
CA LEU A 72 -16.25 -1.29 -11.38
C LEU A 72 -16.29 -2.18 -10.12
N MET A 73 -17.36 -2.13 -9.34
CA MET A 73 -17.51 -2.98 -8.16
C MET A 73 -17.64 -4.48 -8.49
N ALA A 74 -18.15 -4.82 -9.66
CA ALA A 74 -18.28 -6.21 -10.13
C ALA A 74 -16.94 -6.80 -10.61
N GLN A 75 -15.91 -5.96 -10.85
CA GLN A 75 -14.61 -6.40 -11.32
C GLN A 75 -13.78 -6.98 -10.18
N ALA A 76 -13.65 -8.32 -10.16
CA ALA A 76 -12.85 -9.00 -9.14
C ALA A 76 -11.38 -8.56 -9.15
N GLY A 77 -10.82 -8.23 -10.33
CA GLY A 77 -9.45 -7.73 -10.48
C GLY A 77 -9.16 -6.42 -9.78
N LEU A 78 -10.17 -5.59 -9.51
CA LEU A 78 -10.00 -4.34 -8.77
C LEU A 78 -9.89 -4.56 -7.26
N GLY A 79 -10.32 -5.71 -6.75
CA GLY A 79 -10.26 -6.02 -5.32
C GLY A 79 -10.95 -4.98 -4.44
N ILE A 80 -12.11 -4.47 -4.89
CA ILE A 80 -12.83 -3.43 -4.16
C ILE A 80 -13.30 -3.98 -2.81
N ASP A 81 -12.84 -3.34 -1.76
CA ASP A 81 -13.24 -3.58 -0.38
C ASP A 81 -13.63 -2.24 0.23
N ILE A 82 -14.91 -2.10 0.60
CA ILE A 82 -15.48 -0.84 1.10
C ILE A 82 -14.71 -0.28 2.30
N THR A 83 -14.04 -1.13 3.06
CA THR A 83 -13.24 -0.73 4.24
C THR A 83 -11.87 -0.16 3.86
N GLY A 84 -11.23 -0.71 2.83
CA GLY A 84 -9.88 -0.35 2.40
C GLY A 84 -9.85 0.35 1.04
N ARG A 85 -10.39 -0.32 0.02
CA ARG A 85 -10.33 0.13 -1.38
C ARG A 85 -11.69 0.54 -1.88
N ASN A 86 -11.84 1.78 -2.30
CA ASN A 86 -13.10 2.39 -2.69
C ASN A 86 -13.06 2.92 -4.12
N VAL A 87 -14.23 2.91 -4.75
CA VAL A 87 -14.48 3.48 -6.08
C VAL A 87 -15.26 4.78 -5.96
N TYR A 88 -14.91 5.74 -6.75
CA TYR A 88 -15.61 7.01 -6.92
C TYR A 88 -15.78 7.29 -8.41
N ILE A 89 -16.94 7.78 -8.79
CA ILE A 89 -17.19 8.36 -10.11
C ILE A 89 -17.22 9.87 -9.93
N LEU A 90 -16.31 10.56 -10.59
CA LEU A 90 -16.17 12.00 -10.50
C LEU A 90 -16.59 12.64 -11.82
N ASP A 91 -17.02 13.91 -11.76
CA ASP A 91 -17.17 14.74 -12.92
C ASP A 91 -15.83 15.38 -13.34
N GLN A 92 -15.85 16.17 -14.40
CA GLN A 92 -14.68 16.90 -14.90
C GLN A 92 -14.09 17.91 -13.92
N THR A 93 -14.83 18.31 -12.90
CA THR A 93 -14.37 19.24 -11.85
C THR A 93 -13.76 18.51 -10.66
N GLY A 94 -13.78 17.17 -10.66
CA GLY A 94 -13.35 16.33 -9.55
C GLY A 94 -14.40 16.18 -8.44
N SER A 95 -15.65 16.62 -8.69
CA SER A 95 -16.75 16.43 -7.75
C SER A 95 -17.27 15.00 -7.79
N VAL A 96 -17.59 14.43 -6.62
CA VAL A 96 -18.09 13.06 -6.52
C VAL A 96 -19.55 13.00 -6.96
N LEU A 97 -19.83 12.22 -8.00
CA LEU A 97 -21.18 11.92 -8.48
C LEU A 97 -21.75 10.68 -7.81
N ASP A 98 -20.91 9.65 -7.62
CA ASP A 98 -21.29 8.43 -6.92
C ASP A 98 -20.04 7.76 -6.30
N SER A 99 -20.23 6.92 -5.27
CA SER A 99 -19.12 6.25 -4.59
C SER A 99 -19.55 4.94 -3.92
N SER A 100 -18.60 4.00 -3.76
CA SER A 100 -18.85 2.72 -3.09
C SER A 100 -19.09 2.86 -1.57
N ASN A 101 -18.52 3.88 -0.95
CA ASN A 101 -18.60 4.14 0.50
C ASN A 101 -19.53 5.29 0.88
N GLN A 102 -20.37 5.76 -0.05
CA GLN A 102 -21.35 6.85 0.13
C GLN A 102 -20.71 8.22 0.51
N LYS A 103 -19.39 8.38 0.34
CA LYS A 103 -18.76 9.69 0.51
C LYS A 103 -19.06 10.59 -0.67
N THR A 104 -19.37 11.84 -0.37
CA THR A 104 -19.72 12.88 -1.34
C THR A 104 -18.56 13.79 -1.72
N SER A 105 -17.38 13.56 -1.15
CA SER A 105 -16.19 14.33 -1.47
C SER A 105 -14.93 13.47 -1.32
N VAL A 106 -13.93 13.76 -2.14
CA VAL A 106 -12.57 13.23 -2.06
C VAL A 106 -11.57 14.37 -2.06
N SER A 107 -10.40 14.14 -1.48
CA SER A 107 -9.30 15.10 -1.59
C SER A 107 -8.80 15.13 -3.03
N MET A 108 -8.61 16.32 -3.58
CA MET A 108 -8.01 16.48 -4.90
C MET A 108 -6.57 15.98 -4.86
N THR A 109 -6.31 14.93 -5.62
CA THR A 109 -4.97 14.33 -5.74
C THR A 109 -4.33 14.71 -7.06
N GLN A 110 -3.01 14.50 -7.17
CA GLN A 110 -2.31 14.71 -8.43
C GLN A 110 -2.85 13.79 -9.54
N ASN A 111 -3.28 12.58 -9.20
CA ASN A 111 -3.85 11.63 -10.14
C ASN A 111 -5.21 12.10 -10.67
N ILE A 112 -6.07 12.68 -9.82
CA ILE A 112 -7.33 13.29 -10.26
C ILE A 112 -7.04 14.46 -11.21
N LEU A 113 -6.05 15.32 -10.89
CA LEU A 113 -5.66 16.43 -11.76
C LEU A 113 -5.15 15.96 -13.13
N SER A 114 -4.38 14.87 -13.17
CA SER A 114 -3.96 14.26 -14.44
C SER A 114 -5.16 13.78 -15.25
N ALA A 115 -6.12 13.11 -14.59
CA ALA A 115 -7.33 12.60 -15.27
C ALA A 115 -8.25 13.73 -15.78
N MET A 116 -8.32 14.86 -15.07
CA MET A 116 -9.02 16.06 -15.57
C MET A 116 -8.38 16.62 -16.85
N ASN A 117 -7.09 16.39 -17.07
CA ASN A 117 -6.37 16.76 -18.28
C ASN A 117 -6.41 15.66 -19.37
N GLY A 118 -7.16 14.59 -19.17
CA GLY A 118 -7.29 13.50 -20.14
C GLY A 118 -6.18 12.43 -20.06
N GLU A 119 -5.32 12.47 -19.04
CA GLU A 119 -4.24 11.52 -18.83
C GLU A 119 -4.56 10.58 -17.66
N VAL A 120 -4.14 9.30 -17.76
CA VAL A 120 -4.29 8.37 -16.65
C VAL A 120 -3.37 8.80 -15.50
N GLY A 121 -3.97 9.10 -14.35
CA GLY A 121 -3.25 9.44 -13.13
C GLY A 121 -2.92 8.18 -12.32
N GLN A 122 -1.66 7.77 -12.34
CA GLN A 122 -1.17 6.56 -11.64
C GLN A 122 0.14 6.80 -10.88
N SER A 123 0.36 8.02 -10.45
CA SER A 123 1.55 8.38 -9.67
C SER A 123 1.31 8.15 -8.18
N SER A 124 2.18 7.40 -7.51
CA SER A 124 2.15 7.29 -6.05
C SER A 124 3.52 7.59 -5.47
N ALA A 125 3.56 8.53 -4.54
CA ALA A 125 4.70 8.63 -3.65
C ALA A 125 4.56 7.55 -2.56
N ILE A 126 5.63 6.79 -2.32
CA ILE A 126 5.71 5.75 -1.28
C ILE A 126 5.36 6.32 0.11
N THR A 127 5.55 7.62 0.28
CA THR A 127 5.23 8.36 1.52
C THR A 127 3.75 8.67 1.71
N ASN A 128 2.90 8.49 0.69
CA ASN A 128 1.48 8.72 0.82
C ASN A 128 0.81 7.61 1.65
N ASN A 129 -0.14 7.99 2.50
CA ASN A 129 -0.95 7.05 3.29
C ASN A 129 -2.08 6.40 2.47
N TYR A 130 -2.02 6.49 1.15
CA TYR A 130 -2.97 5.90 0.21
C TYR A 130 -2.30 5.60 -1.12
N MET A 131 -2.92 4.72 -1.89
CA MET A 131 -2.66 4.48 -3.31
C MET A 131 -3.91 4.87 -4.07
N ASP A 132 -3.76 5.50 -5.22
CA ASP A 132 -4.90 5.92 -6.03
C ASP A 132 -4.61 5.83 -7.53
N LEU A 133 -5.67 5.58 -8.27
CA LEU A 133 -5.69 5.59 -9.73
C LEU A 133 -6.87 6.44 -10.19
N ALA A 134 -6.64 7.31 -11.15
CA ALA A 134 -7.69 8.09 -11.81
C ALA A 134 -7.63 7.86 -13.32
N VAL A 135 -8.70 7.33 -13.88
CA VAL A 135 -8.81 7.02 -15.32
C VAL A 135 -9.88 7.93 -15.93
N PRO A 136 -9.53 8.77 -16.90
CA PRO A 136 -10.51 9.55 -17.63
C PRO A 136 -11.37 8.65 -18.50
N VAL A 137 -12.68 8.88 -18.49
CA VAL A 137 -13.67 8.18 -19.32
C VAL A 137 -14.40 9.24 -20.15
N ASP A 138 -13.92 9.41 -21.37
CA ASP A 138 -14.50 10.38 -22.30
C ASP A 138 -15.69 9.79 -23.04
N ALA A 139 -16.78 10.53 -23.08
CA ALA A 139 -18.01 10.18 -23.80
C ALA A 139 -18.57 11.40 -24.54
N ALA A 140 -19.44 11.16 -25.51
CA ALA A 140 -20.08 12.21 -26.28
C ALA A 140 -20.96 13.14 -25.41
N SER A 141 -21.50 12.62 -24.29
CA SER A 141 -22.38 13.32 -23.36
C SER A 141 -21.65 14.06 -22.22
N GLY A 142 -20.34 13.89 -22.09
CA GLY A 142 -19.53 14.47 -21.03
C GLY A 142 -18.36 13.55 -20.64
N SER A 143 -17.40 14.06 -19.89
CA SER A 143 -16.29 13.27 -19.39
C SER A 143 -16.48 12.95 -17.92
N TYR A 144 -16.21 11.71 -17.55
CA TYR A 144 -16.20 11.23 -16.18
C TYR A 144 -14.78 10.78 -15.81
N ILE A 145 -14.52 10.66 -14.52
CA ILE A 145 -13.28 10.09 -14.01
C ILE A 145 -13.62 8.89 -13.13
N ALA A 146 -13.16 7.71 -13.52
CA ALA A 146 -13.19 6.53 -12.68
C ALA A 146 -12.00 6.61 -11.71
N TYR A 147 -12.28 6.83 -10.43
CA TYR A 147 -11.26 7.04 -9.41
C TYR A 147 -11.31 5.91 -8.38
N ILE A 148 -10.18 5.23 -8.20
CA ILE A 148 -10.00 4.16 -7.23
C ILE A 148 -8.99 4.62 -6.20
N ARG A 149 -9.34 4.47 -4.93
CA ARG A 149 -8.49 4.82 -3.80
C ARG A 149 -8.42 3.70 -2.78
N ASP A 150 -7.20 3.30 -2.47
CA ASP A 150 -6.88 2.35 -1.42
C ASP A 150 -6.23 3.10 -0.25
N ASN A 151 -6.74 2.92 0.97
CA ASN A 151 -6.25 3.60 2.17
C ASN A 151 -5.01 2.93 2.80
N ARG A 152 -4.44 1.92 2.15
CA ARG A 152 -3.29 1.15 2.64
C ARG A 152 -3.48 0.48 4.02
N ALA A 153 -4.71 0.33 4.51
CA ALA A 153 -4.97 -0.28 5.82
C ALA A 153 -4.36 -1.68 5.93
N THR A 154 -4.39 -2.47 4.85
CA THR A 154 -3.77 -3.80 4.79
C THR A 154 -2.25 -3.70 4.91
N VAL A 155 -1.61 -2.73 4.24
CA VAL A 155 -0.15 -2.50 4.31
C VAL A 155 0.25 -2.11 5.72
N ASP A 156 -0.50 -1.21 6.35
CA ASP A 156 -0.22 -0.73 7.70
C ASP A 156 -0.39 -1.85 8.73
N ALA A 157 -1.42 -2.68 8.60
CA ALA A 157 -1.66 -3.84 9.46
C ALA A 157 -0.50 -4.86 9.35
N LEU A 158 -0.09 -5.23 8.14
CA LEU A 158 1.00 -6.16 7.89
C LEU A 158 2.35 -5.60 8.36
N THR A 159 2.60 -4.32 8.14
CA THR A 159 3.82 -3.66 8.63
C THR A 159 3.88 -3.68 10.15
N SER A 160 2.77 -3.43 10.83
CA SER A 160 2.67 -3.50 12.29
C SER A 160 2.89 -4.93 12.81
N GLU A 161 2.33 -5.93 12.13
CA GLU A 161 2.53 -7.34 12.48
C GLU A 161 3.99 -7.77 12.29
N LEU A 162 4.61 -7.42 11.17
CA LEU A 162 6.03 -7.65 10.92
C LEU A 162 6.91 -7.00 11.98
N LEU A 163 6.64 -5.76 12.37
CA LEU A 163 7.36 -5.08 13.44
C LEU A 163 7.25 -5.85 14.76
N SER A 164 6.07 -6.35 15.10
CA SER A 164 5.85 -7.17 16.30
C SER A 164 6.67 -8.47 16.27
N ILE A 165 6.72 -9.15 15.11
CA ILE A 165 7.52 -10.37 14.92
C ILE A 165 9.02 -10.06 15.07
N ILE A 166 9.50 -8.99 14.45
CA ILE A 166 10.90 -8.55 14.53
C ILE A 166 11.29 -8.24 15.97
N LEU A 167 10.43 -7.53 16.72
CA LEU A 167 10.68 -7.21 18.14
C LEU A 167 10.74 -8.47 19.00
N ARG A 168 9.84 -9.43 18.79
CA ARG A 168 9.87 -10.73 19.52
C ARG A 168 11.14 -11.51 19.20
N ALA A 169 11.52 -11.58 17.92
CA ALA A 169 12.75 -12.23 17.49
C ALA A 169 14.01 -11.58 18.08
N LEU A 170 14.00 -10.22 18.18
CA LEU A 170 15.08 -9.47 18.80
C LEU A 170 15.23 -9.82 20.28
N VAL A 171 14.14 -9.87 21.04
CA VAL A 171 14.16 -10.26 22.47
C VAL A 171 14.72 -11.68 22.63
N LEU A 172 14.24 -12.64 21.82
CA LEU A 172 14.76 -14.01 21.85
C LEU A 172 16.24 -14.08 21.48
N GLY A 173 16.66 -13.36 20.45
CA GLY A 173 18.06 -13.28 20.02
C GLY A 173 18.98 -12.72 21.12
N LEU A 174 18.53 -11.68 21.84
CA LEU A 174 19.26 -11.13 22.98
C LEU A 174 19.39 -12.14 24.13
N VAL A 175 18.34 -12.86 24.47
CA VAL A 175 18.38 -13.90 25.51
C VAL A 175 19.39 -15.00 25.13
N ILE A 176 19.33 -15.51 23.91
CA ILE A 176 20.25 -16.52 23.39
C ILE A 176 21.70 -15.99 23.42
N CYS A 177 21.90 -14.75 22.99
CA CYS A 177 23.23 -14.10 23.00
C CYS A 177 23.83 -14.06 24.42
N VAL A 178 23.03 -13.69 25.43
CA VAL A 178 23.48 -13.66 26.83
C VAL A 178 23.83 -15.06 27.31
N ILE A 179 23.02 -16.07 27.03
CA ILE A 179 23.27 -17.46 27.42
C ILE A 179 24.56 -17.98 26.77
N LEU A 180 24.72 -17.80 25.45
CA LEU A 180 25.92 -18.23 24.72
C LEU A 180 27.18 -17.51 25.22
N SER A 181 27.08 -16.21 25.50
CA SER A 181 28.19 -15.44 26.07
C SER A 181 28.63 -15.99 27.42
N PHE A 182 27.68 -16.42 28.25
CA PHE A 182 27.96 -17.01 29.56
C PHE A 182 28.65 -18.37 29.41
N LEU A 183 28.17 -19.25 28.51
CA LEU A 183 28.75 -20.56 28.23
C LEU A 183 30.17 -20.43 27.64
N LEU A 184 30.38 -19.56 26.66
CA LEU A 184 31.71 -19.29 26.08
C LEU A 184 32.68 -18.74 27.12
N SER A 185 32.19 -17.91 28.04
CA SER A 185 32.99 -17.41 29.15
C SER A 185 33.47 -18.52 30.10
N GLN A 186 32.70 -19.58 30.31
CA GLN A 186 33.12 -20.69 31.14
C GLN A 186 34.19 -21.56 30.46
N ILE A 187 34.05 -21.81 29.16
CA ILE A 187 34.97 -22.67 28.38
C ILE A 187 36.35 -22.00 28.25
N LEU A 188 36.44 -20.71 28.15
CA LEU A 188 37.71 -19.97 27.99
C LEU A 188 38.49 -19.80 29.29
N ILE A 189 37.98 -20.23 30.45
CA ILE A 189 38.63 -20.10 31.76
C ILE A 189 39.19 -21.43 32.27
N THR A 190 38.86 -22.53 31.59
CA THR A 190 39.50 -23.80 31.86
C THR A 190 40.77 -23.98 31.06
#